data_dceef07631c53f0857a8836fcf9a31f9
#
_entry.id   dceef07631c53f0857a8836fcf9a31f9
#
_cell.length_a   1.000
_cell.length_b   1.000
_cell.length_c   1.000
_cell.angle_alpha   90.00
_cell.angle_beta   90.00
_cell.angle_gamma   90.00
#
_symmetry.space_group_name_H-M   'P 1'
#
loop_
_entity.id
_entity.type
_entity.pdbx_description
1 polymer ?
#
loop_
_entity_poly.entity_id
_entity_poly.type
_entity_poly.pdbx_seq_one_letter_code
_entity_poly.pdbx_strand_id
1 'polypeptide(L)'
;MSELVSIIVPTYNTEKFIRLTIESVQNQTYTNWEMILADDASTDKTVAIIEEFAQKDSRIKLFKSLENRGNGFARNNALEKATGKYIAYLDADDLWFPEKLEKQIEFLKTNNLHFTFSFYDSIDEEGNNLNRRVESPNPLTYKELFFCNYVGNLTAVYDADYFGKIILETTQKRQDWRIWLTIVKQIKIAKPVPEPLAFYRIRKDSVSSSKFKLIKHNFGVYREFHGYNLVFSILLMIRFLFTQLIIKPKYIKKS
;
A
#
# COMPACT_ATOMS: atom_id res chain seq x y z
N MET A 1 -10.36 -8.40 -23.63
CA MET A 1 -9.99 -9.25 -22.46
C MET A 1 -9.68 -8.32 -21.29
N SER A 2 -10.06 -8.70 -20.08
CA SER A 2 -9.67 -7.96 -18.86
C SER A 2 -8.18 -8.16 -18.60
N GLU A 3 -7.46 -7.09 -18.24
CA GLU A 3 -6.02 -7.13 -17.99
C GLU A 3 -5.73 -7.67 -16.58
N LEU A 4 -4.66 -8.46 -16.43
CA LEU A 4 -4.31 -9.09 -15.16
C LEU A 4 -3.82 -8.04 -14.13
N VAL A 5 -4.30 -8.15 -12.90
CA VAL A 5 -3.85 -7.38 -11.74
C VAL A 5 -3.05 -8.29 -10.82
N SER A 6 -1.78 -7.96 -10.55
CA SER A 6 -0.99 -8.64 -9.52
C SER A 6 -1.12 -7.90 -8.19
N ILE A 7 -1.61 -8.59 -7.18
CA ILE A 7 -1.81 -8.09 -5.82
C ILE A 7 -0.63 -8.52 -4.96
N ILE A 8 0.14 -7.58 -4.47
CA ILE A 8 1.39 -7.79 -3.73
C ILE A 8 1.12 -7.74 -2.23
N VAL A 9 1.33 -8.88 -1.56
CA VAL A 9 0.99 -9.06 -0.14
C VAL A 9 2.19 -9.60 0.64
N PRO A 10 3.02 -8.73 1.22
CA PRO A 10 4.03 -9.19 2.17
C PRO A 10 3.36 -9.67 3.46
N THR A 11 3.80 -10.82 3.98
CA THR A 11 3.22 -11.43 5.19
C THR A 11 4.30 -11.77 6.22
N TYR A 12 4.00 -11.55 7.49
CA TYR A 12 4.79 -12.02 8.62
C TYR A 12 3.95 -12.03 9.90
N ASN A 13 3.70 -13.22 10.46
CA ASN A 13 2.95 -13.43 11.69
C ASN A 13 1.59 -12.71 11.71
N THR A 14 0.75 -13.02 10.73
CA THR A 14 -0.56 -12.39 10.51
C THR A 14 -1.73 -13.37 10.60
N GLU A 15 -1.58 -14.49 11.34
CA GLU A 15 -2.60 -15.55 11.46
C GLU A 15 -3.99 -15.04 11.82
N LYS A 16 -4.07 -13.95 12.60
CA LYS A 16 -5.35 -13.35 13.04
C LYS A 16 -6.12 -12.66 11.92
N PHE A 17 -5.43 -12.19 10.88
CA PHE A 17 -6.02 -11.28 9.89
C PHE A 17 -6.00 -11.83 8.46
N ILE A 18 -4.97 -12.63 8.11
CA ILE A 18 -4.69 -13.03 6.74
C ILE A 18 -5.87 -13.74 6.05
N ARG A 19 -6.68 -14.50 6.79
CA ARG A 19 -7.89 -15.13 6.26
C ARG A 19 -8.85 -14.10 5.68
N LEU A 20 -9.21 -13.07 6.47
CA LEU A 20 -10.12 -12.01 6.03
C LEU A 20 -9.54 -11.19 4.88
N THR A 21 -8.22 -10.96 4.89
CA THR A 21 -7.51 -10.28 3.80
C THR A 21 -7.66 -11.06 2.49
N ILE A 22 -7.42 -12.38 2.49
CA ILE A 22 -7.58 -13.22 1.29
C ILE A 22 -9.04 -13.25 0.83
N GLU A 23 -9.98 -13.44 1.75
CA GLU A 23 -11.42 -13.45 1.44
C GLU A 23 -11.87 -12.12 0.80
N SER A 24 -11.33 -10.98 1.26
CA SER A 24 -11.64 -9.67 0.67
C SER A 24 -11.17 -9.54 -0.79
N VAL A 25 -10.10 -10.24 -1.16
CA VAL A 25 -9.60 -10.33 -2.54
C VAL A 25 -10.42 -11.31 -3.36
N GLN A 26 -10.79 -12.46 -2.81
CA GLN A 26 -11.64 -13.44 -3.52
C GLN A 26 -13.03 -12.87 -3.85
N ASN A 27 -13.54 -11.97 -3.02
CA ASN A 27 -14.82 -11.29 -3.21
C ASN A 27 -14.77 -10.10 -4.20
N GLN A 28 -13.64 -9.85 -4.86
CA GLN A 28 -13.56 -8.77 -5.85
C GLN A 28 -14.45 -9.06 -7.07
N THR A 29 -15.22 -8.05 -7.49
CA THR A 29 -16.05 -8.12 -8.73
C THR A 29 -15.19 -8.23 -9.98
N TYR A 30 -13.99 -7.64 -9.97
CA TYR A 30 -12.98 -7.84 -11.01
C TYR A 30 -12.26 -9.17 -10.79
N THR A 31 -12.47 -10.14 -11.66
CA THR A 31 -12.03 -11.54 -11.44
C THR A 31 -10.64 -11.88 -11.98
N ASN A 32 -10.06 -11.03 -12.88
CA ASN A 32 -8.76 -11.31 -13.50
C ASN A 32 -7.59 -10.75 -12.66
N TRP A 33 -7.30 -11.42 -11.56
CA TRP A 33 -6.20 -11.09 -10.65
C TRP A 33 -5.40 -12.32 -10.26
N GLU A 34 -4.17 -12.10 -9.83
CA GLU A 34 -3.34 -13.01 -9.06
C GLU A 34 -2.96 -12.35 -7.74
N MET A 35 -2.95 -13.12 -6.65
CA MET A 35 -2.52 -12.68 -5.32
C MET A 35 -1.20 -13.35 -4.96
N ILE A 36 -0.16 -12.54 -4.79
CA ILE A 36 1.20 -13.01 -4.52
C ILE A 36 1.55 -12.69 -3.08
N LEU A 37 1.48 -13.72 -2.24
CA LEU A 37 1.82 -13.64 -0.82
C LEU A 37 3.27 -14.07 -0.65
N ALA A 38 4.11 -13.14 -0.16
CA ALA A 38 5.50 -13.44 0.17
C ALA A 38 5.65 -13.46 1.69
N ASP A 39 5.81 -14.66 2.24
CA ASP A 39 5.98 -14.89 3.66
C ASP A 39 7.44 -14.71 4.08
N ASP A 40 7.65 -13.88 5.08
CA ASP A 40 8.96 -13.51 5.61
C ASP A 40 9.35 -14.36 6.82
N ALA A 41 9.25 -15.71 6.69
CA ALA A 41 9.52 -16.71 7.71
C ALA A 41 8.60 -16.60 8.94
N SER A 42 7.28 -16.62 8.73
CA SER A 42 6.28 -16.67 9.82
C SER A 42 6.45 -17.90 10.68
N THR A 43 6.24 -17.73 11.98
CA THR A 43 6.31 -18.79 13.02
C THR A 43 4.96 -19.16 13.60
N ASP A 44 3.90 -18.45 13.23
CA ASP A 44 2.51 -18.70 13.59
C ASP A 44 1.79 -19.51 12.49
N LYS A 45 0.46 -19.55 12.51
CA LYS A 45 -0.34 -20.30 11.53
C LYS A 45 -0.52 -19.57 10.18
N THR A 46 0.14 -18.43 9.94
CA THR A 46 -0.01 -17.63 8.71
C THR A 46 0.18 -18.48 7.46
N VAL A 47 1.29 -19.22 7.37
CA VAL A 47 1.61 -20.06 6.20
C VAL A 47 0.56 -21.15 5.99
N ALA A 48 0.16 -21.85 7.04
CA ALA A 48 -0.84 -22.92 6.94
C ALA A 48 -2.20 -22.40 6.43
N ILE A 49 -2.62 -21.21 6.89
CA ILE A 49 -3.85 -20.57 6.42
C ILE A 49 -3.74 -20.23 4.93
N ILE A 50 -2.64 -19.63 4.49
CA ILE A 50 -2.46 -19.27 3.08
C ILE A 50 -2.44 -20.52 2.19
N GLU A 51 -1.77 -21.60 2.60
CA GLU A 51 -1.72 -22.87 1.86
C GLU A 51 -3.12 -23.48 1.70
N GLU A 52 -3.99 -23.37 2.70
CA GLU A 52 -5.40 -23.81 2.60
C GLU A 52 -6.14 -23.09 1.45
N PHE A 53 -5.93 -21.79 1.29
CA PHE A 53 -6.54 -21.00 0.22
C PHE A 53 -5.90 -21.29 -1.14
N ALA A 54 -4.57 -21.38 -1.21
CA ALA A 54 -3.83 -21.64 -2.43
C ALA A 54 -4.16 -23.02 -3.05
N GLN A 55 -4.49 -24.02 -2.22
CA GLN A 55 -4.97 -25.32 -2.70
C GLN A 55 -6.34 -25.26 -3.38
N LYS A 56 -7.19 -24.30 -3.01
CA LYS A 56 -8.56 -24.15 -3.53
C LYS A 56 -8.66 -23.15 -4.68
N ASP A 57 -7.73 -22.17 -4.77
CA ASP A 57 -7.75 -21.10 -5.75
C ASP A 57 -6.32 -20.87 -6.32
N SER A 58 -6.10 -21.30 -7.56
CA SER A 58 -4.80 -21.22 -8.23
C SER A 58 -4.31 -19.79 -8.49
N ARG A 59 -5.16 -18.77 -8.34
CA ARG A 59 -4.78 -17.35 -8.42
C ARG A 59 -4.01 -16.89 -7.18
N ILE A 60 -4.07 -17.64 -6.07
CA ILE A 60 -3.37 -17.37 -4.82
C ILE A 60 -2.05 -18.11 -4.82
N LYS A 61 -0.94 -17.37 -4.75
CA LYS A 61 0.42 -17.90 -4.86
C LYS A 61 1.22 -17.54 -3.61
N LEU A 62 1.75 -18.55 -2.93
CA LEU A 62 2.58 -18.39 -1.73
C LEU A 62 4.06 -18.60 -2.06
N PHE A 63 4.89 -17.66 -1.64
CA PHE A 63 6.36 -17.75 -1.67
C PHE A 63 6.91 -17.57 -0.25
N LYS A 64 7.63 -18.58 0.24
CA LYS A 64 8.14 -18.61 1.62
C LYS A 64 9.63 -18.27 1.65
N SER A 65 10.03 -17.37 2.54
CA SER A 65 11.44 -17.12 2.87
C SER A 65 11.92 -18.07 3.95
N LEU A 66 13.21 -18.39 3.95
CA LEU A 66 13.82 -19.24 4.99
C LEU A 66 14.15 -18.45 6.26
N GLU A 67 14.28 -17.13 6.16
CA GLU A 67 14.63 -16.22 7.25
C GLU A 67 13.86 -14.91 7.14
N ASN A 68 13.63 -14.25 8.28
CA ASN A 68 13.01 -12.93 8.32
C ASN A 68 14.00 -11.86 7.89
N ARG A 69 13.71 -11.21 6.76
CA ARG A 69 14.49 -10.13 6.15
C ARG A 69 13.76 -8.80 6.12
N GLY A 70 12.55 -8.78 6.65
CA GLY A 70 11.68 -7.61 6.78
C GLY A 70 10.73 -7.39 5.63
N ASN A 71 9.66 -6.66 5.91
CA ASN A 71 8.55 -6.37 4.98
C ASN A 71 9.02 -5.86 3.59
N GLY A 72 10.10 -5.06 3.56
CA GLY A 72 10.64 -4.56 2.29
C GLY A 72 11.17 -5.65 1.38
N PHE A 73 11.83 -6.63 1.94
CA PHE A 73 12.31 -7.80 1.21
C PHE A 73 11.14 -8.64 0.69
N ALA A 74 10.19 -8.96 1.57
CA ALA A 74 9.00 -9.73 1.20
C ALA A 74 8.21 -9.03 0.08
N ARG A 75 8.02 -7.70 0.17
CA ARG A 75 7.36 -6.92 -0.89
C ARG A 75 8.07 -7.01 -2.24
N ASN A 76 9.39 -6.83 -2.26
CA ASN A 76 10.18 -6.95 -3.49
C ASN A 76 10.10 -8.37 -4.06
N ASN A 77 10.21 -9.40 -3.22
CA ASN A 77 10.11 -10.80 -3.64
C ASN A 77 8.74 -11.08 -4.30
N ALA A 78 7.64 -10.62 -3.69
CA ALA A 78 6.32 -10.72 -4.29
C ALA A 78 6.23 -9.96 -5.62
N LEU A 79 6.76 -8.73 -5.68
CA LEU A 79 6.73 -7.90 -6.88
C LEU A 79 7.52 -8.51 -8.05
N GLU A 80 8.66 -9.16 -7.78
CA GLU A 80 9.44 -9.87 -8.81
C GLU A 80 8.64 -10.99 -9.48
N LYS A 81 7.76 -11.66 -8.73
CA LYS A 81 6.89 -12.75 -9.21
C LYS A 81 5.63 -12.27 -9.94
N ALA A 82 5.30 -10.99 -9.84
CA ALA A 82 4.12 -10.42 -10.48
C ALA A 82 4.18 -10.53 -12.01
N THR A 83 3.07 -10.90 -12.64
CA THR A 83 2.96 -11.03 -14.10
C THR A 83 1.90 -10.12 -14.70
N GLY A 84 1.09 -9.47 -13.85
CA GLY A 84 0.01 -8.60 -14.26
C GLY A 84 0.49 -7.26 -14.82
N LYS A 85 -0.31 -6.72 -15.73
CA LYS A 85 -0.14 -5.35 -16.22
C LYS A 85 -0.29 -4.31 -15.11
N TYR A 86 -1.24 -4.54 -14.21
CA TYR A 86 -1.45 -3.66 -13.06
C TYR A 86 -0.88 -4.27 -11.79
N ILE A 87 -0.23 -3.45 -11.00
CA ILE A 87 0.25 -3.81 -9.67
C ILE A 87 -0.60 -3.09 -8.62
N ALA A 88 -1.14 -3.85 -7.68
CA ALA A 88 -1.83 -3.36 -6.49
C ALA A 88 -1.12 -3.86 -5.24
N TYR A 89 -1.13 -3.06 -4.16
CA TYR A 89 -0.55 -3.45 -2.88
C TYR A 89 -1.64 -3.66 -1.84
N LEU A 90 -1.45 -4.67 -0.99
CA LEU A 90 -2.33 -4.93 0.14
C LEU A 90 -1.49 -5.43 1.31
N ASP A 91 -1.62 -4.81 2.46
CA ASP A 91 -0.97 -5.32 3.67
C ASP A 91 -1.83 -6.46 4.26
N ALA A 92 -1.18 -7.46 4.88
CA ALA A 92 -1.80 -8.74 5.27
C ALA A 92 -2.81 -8.64 6.44
N ASP A 93 -3.09 -7.44 6.92
CA ASP A 93 -4.06 -7.11 7.97
C ASP A 93 -5.16 -6.14 7.52
N ASP A 94 -5.10 -5.66 6.26
CA ASP A 94 -6.07 -4.76 5.68
C ASP A 94 -7.12 -5.48 4.82
N LEU A 95 -8.21 -4.79 4.46
CA LEU A 95 -9.30 -5.35 3.66
C LEU A 95 -9.65 -4.44 2.48
N TRP A 96 -10.19 -5.05 1.42
CA TRP A 96 -10.71 -4.33 0.26
C TRP A 96 -12.24 -4.40 0.18
N PHE A 97 -12.86 -3.33 -0.32
CA PHE A 97 -14.25 -3.36 -0.75
C PHE A 97 -14.39 -4.21 -2.03
N PRO A 98 -15.52 -4.89 -2.23
CA PRO A 98 -15.69 -5.81 -3.37
C PRO A 98 -15.45 -5.16 -4.74
N GLU A 99 -15.80 -3.90 -4.93
CA GLU A 99 -15.73 -3.21 -6.22
C GLU A 99 -14.38 -2.48 -6.44
N LYS A 100 -13.41 -2.63 -5.53
CA LYS A 100 -12.18 -1.82 -5.56
C LYS A 100 -11.42 -1.97 -6.88
N LEU A 101 -11.08 -3.17 -7.27
CA LEU A 101 -10.28 -3.39 -8.49
C LEU A 101 -11.06 -2.94 -9.73
N GLU A 102 -12.33 -3.28 -9.84
CA GLU A 102 -13.17 -2.89 -10.98
C GLU A 102 -13.20 -1.38 -11.17
N LYS A 103 -13.56 -0.64 -10.11
CA LYS A 103 -13.62 0.83 -10.15
C LYS A 103 -12.28 1.48 -10.47
N GLN A 104 -11.19 0.97 -9.90
CA GLN A 104 -9.87 1.55 -10.15
C GLN A 104 -9.35 1.25 -11.56
N ILE A 105 -9.54 0.03 -12.08
CA ILE A 105 -9.14 -0.31 -13.45
C ILE A 105 -9.98 0.45 -14.47
N GLU A 106 -11.28 0.58 -14.25
CA GLU A 106 -12.15 1.40 -15.09
C GLU A 106 -11.73 2.87 -15.05
N PHE A 107 -11.45 3.41 -13.87
CA PHE A 107 -11.00 4.79 -13.70
C PHE A 107 -9.68 5.07 -14.44
N LEU A 108 -8.70 4.17 -14.35
CA LEU A 108 -7.44 4.26 -15.10
C LEU A 108 -7.69 4.33 -16.60
N LYS A 109 -8.50 3.40 -17.12
CA LYS A 109 -8.81 3.29 -18.56
C LYS A 109 -9.59 4.51 -19.08
N THR A 110 -10.66 4.87 -18.40
CA THR A 110 -11.55 5.98 -18.83
C THR A 110 -10.82 7.32 -18.84
N ASN A 111 -9.90 7.54 -17.89
CA ASN A 111 -9.17 8.80 -17.78
C ASN A 111 -7.77 8.75 -18.44
N ASN A 112 -7.40 7.65 -19.12
CA ASN A 112 -6.08 7.43 -19.71
C ASN A 112 -4.95 7.69 -18.71
N LEU A 113 -5.05 7.06 -17.52
CA LEU A 113 -4.09 7.21 -16.43
C LEU A 113 -3.29 5.92 -16.24
N HIS A 114 -2.06 6.04 -15.73
CA HIS A 114 -1.19 4.90 -15.40
C HIS A 114 -1.03 4.69 -13.90
N PHE A 115 -1.60 5.57 -13.07
CA PHE A 115 -1.61 5.45 -11.62
C PHE A 115 -2.88 6.06 -11.03
N THR A 116 -3.46 5.36 -10.07
CA THR A 116 -4.55 5.85 -9.23
C THR A 116 -4.46 5.26 -7.82
N PHE A 117 -5.21 5.81 -6.92
CA PHE A 117 -5.43 5.33 -5.57
C PHE A 117 -6.83 5.73 -5.12
N SER A 118 -7.28 5.27 -3.97
CA SER A 118 -8.59 5.63 -3.43
C SER A 118 -8.49 6.20 -2.02
N PHE A 119 -9.59 6.65 -1.47
CA PHE A 119 -9.74 6.89 -0.05
C PHE A 119 -9.85 5.54 0.68
N TYR A 120 -9.81 5.58 2.01
CA TYR A 120 -10.01 4.40 2.83
C TYR A 120 -10.68 4.75 4.16
N ASP A 121 -11.43 3.79 4.71
CA ASP A 121 -11.98 3.87 6.04
C ASP A 121 -11.10 3.11 7.03
N SER A 122 -11.18 3.45 8.31
CA SER A 122 -10.38 2.79 9.35
C SER A 122 -11.24 1.82 10.16
N ILE A 123 -10.66 0.65 10.47
CA ILE A 123 -11.27 -0.36 11.35
C ILE A 123 -10.33 -0.67 12.52
N ASP A 124 -10.88 -1.19 13.62
CA ASP A 124 -10.09 -1.71 14.74
C ASP A 124 -9.57 -3.14 14.48
N GLU A 125 -8.93 -3.76 15.47
CA GLU A 125 -8.40 -5.12 15.35
C GLU A 125 -9.51 -6.15 15.14
N GLU A 126 -10.68 -5.92 15.69
CA GLU A 126 -11.87 -6.78 15.60
C GLU A 126 -12.64 -6.60 14.28
N GLY A 127 -12.31 -5.56 13.49
CA GLY A 127 -12.97 -5.23 12.22
C GLY A 127 -14.13 -4.25 12.34
N ASN A 128 -14.35 -3.64 13.52
CA ASN A 128 -15.39 -2.63 13.69
C ASN A 128 -14.98 -1.31 13.03
N ASN A 129 -15.94 -0.65 12.37
CA ASN A 129 -15.69 0.65 11.75
C ASN A 129 -15.46 1.73 12.81
N LEU A 130 -14.35 2.45 12.69
CA LEU A 130 -13.96 3.53 13.59
C LEU A 130 -14.57 4.89 13.19
N ASN A 131 -15.48 4.92 12.22
CA ASN A 131 -16.09 6.14 11.68
C ASN A 131 -15.02 7.19 11.29
N ARG A 132 -13.95 6.71 10.67
CA ARG A 132 -12.81 7.53 10.28
C ARG A 132 -12.41 7.22 8.85
N ARG A 133 -12.70 8.17 7.97
CA ARG A 133 -12.27 8.16 6.56
C ARG A 133 -11.02 8.98 6.38
N VAL A 134 -10.08 8.46 5.58
CA VAL A 134 -8.88 9.19 5.17
C VAL A 134 -8.98 9.46 3.67
N GLU A 135 -8.99 10.74 3.36
CA GLU A 135 -9.05 11.29 2.00
C GLU A 135 -7.68 11.85 1.59
N SER A 136 -7.63 12.43 0.40
CA SER A 136 -6.45 13.11 -0.16
C SER A 136 -6.83 14.37 -0.92
N PRO A 137 -5.87 15.25 -1.26
CA PRO A 137 -6.08 16.22 -2.33
C PRO A 137 -6.52 15.54 -3.63
N ASN A 138 -7.40 16.18 -4.40
CA ASN A 138 -7.86 15.72 -5.70
C ASN A 138 -7.87 16.91 -6.69
N PRO A 139 -6.90 16.99 -7.61
CA PRO A 139 -5.78 16.05 -7.80
C PRO A 139 -4.69 16.17 -6.72
N LEU A 140 -3.89 15.10 -6.54
CA LEU A 140 -2.70 15.09 -5.70
C LEU A 140 -1.46 15.44 -6.54
N THR A 141 -0.81 16.54 -6.22
CA THR A 141 0.42 16.97 -6.89
C THR A 141 1.67 16.32 -6.28
N TYR A 142 2.77 16.27 -7.05
CA TYR A 142 4.06 15.83 -6.51
C TYR A 142 4.51 16.66 -5.29
N LYS A 143 4.26 17.98 -5.30
CA LYS A 143 4.62 18.87 -4.19
C LYS A 143 3.88 18.52 -2.90
N GLU A 144 2.60 18.22 -2.98
CA GLU A 144 1.81 17.81 -1.81
C GLU A 144 2.29 16.45 -1.29
N LEU A 145 2.48 15.48 -2.19
CA LEU A 145 3.01 14.16 -1.85
C LEU A 145 4.43 14.24 -1.26
N PHE A 146 5.26 15.17 -1.72
CA PHE A 146 6.62 15.38 -1.22
C PHE A 146 6.64 15.78 0.27
N PHE A 147 5.64 16.52 0.73
CA PHE A 147 5.53 16.96 2.12
C PHE A 147 4.61 16.09 2.97
N CYS A 148 3.87 15.15 2.41
CA CYS A 148 3.03 14.23 3.17
C CYS A 148 2.60 13.05 2.32
N ASN A 149 2.74 11.83 2.85
CA ASN A 149 2.15 10.67 2.20
C ASN A 149 0.62 10.67 2.39
N TYR A 150 -0.10 10.96 1.30
CA TYR A 150 -1.56 10.89 1.22
C TYR A 150 -2.07 9.56 0.66
N VAL A 151 -1.20 8.77 0.03
CA VAL A 151 -1.56 7.51 -0.61
C VAL A 151 -1.43 6.37 0.38
N GLY A 152 -2.53 5.78 0.78
CA GLY A 152 -2.52 4.54 1.57
C GLY A 152 -1.97 3.37 0.73
N ASN A 153 -1.05 2.56 1.29
CA ASN A 153 -0.46 1.43 0.56
C ASN A 153 -1.54 0.53 -0.05
N LEU A 154 -2.54 0.16 0.75
CA LEU A 154 -3.67 -0.70 0.38
C LEU A 154 -4.60 -0.13 -0.70
N THR A 155 -4.44 1.16 -1.07
CA THR A 155 -5.36 1.85 -1.99
C THR A 155 -4.80 2.00 -3.40
N ALA A 156 -3.50 1.86 -3.58
CA ALA A 156 -2.82 2.20 -4.82
C ALA A 156 -2.87 1.09 -5.88
N VAL A 157 -3.00 1.51 -7.15
CA VAL A 157 -2.87 0.68 -8.34
C VAL A 157 -2.07 1.43 -9.39
N TYR A 158 -1.08 0.78 -10.01
CA TYR A 158 -0.30 1.36 -11.09
C TYR A 158 -0.08 0.40 -12.27
N ASP A 159 0.16 0.95 -13.44
CA ASP A 159 0.44 0.25 -14.69
C ASP A 159 1.94 -0.12 -14.75
N ALA A 160 2.23 -1.41 -14.68
CA ALA A 160 3.61 -1.92 -14.72
C ALA A 160 4.21 -1.91 -16.14
N ASP A 161 3.39 -1.88 -17.18
CA ASP A 161 3.89 -1.71 -18.55
C ASP A 161 4.44 -0.29 -18.77
N TYR A 162 3.89 0.70 -18.05
CA TYR A 162 4.33 2.09 -18.12
C TYR A 162 5.50 2.41 -17.17
N PHE A 163 5.45 1.96 -15.90
CA PHE A 163 6.44 2.32 -14.88
C PHE A 163 7.51 1.25 -14.65
N GLY A 164 7.31 0.02 -15.14
CA GLY A 164 8.07 -1.13 -14.71
C GLY A 164 7.72 -1.60 -13.30
N LYS A 165 8.40 -2.62 -12.82
CA LYS A 165 8.33 -3.07 -11.42
C LYS A 165 9.25 -2.18 -10.57
N ILE A 166 8.67 -1.38 -9.67
CA ILE A 166 9.43 -0.42 -8.85
C ILE A 166 9.98 -1.11 -7.62
N ILE A 167 11.17 -1.66 -7.76
CA ILE A 167 11.90 -2.34 -6.68
C ILE A 167 12.73 -1.30 -5.92
N LEU A 168 12.63 -1.29 -4.59
CA LEU A 168 13.40 -0.40 -3.71
C LEU A 168 14.37 -1.18 -2.84
N GLU A 169 15.42 -0.52 -2.34
CA GLU A 169 16.33 -1.10 -1.37
C GLU A 169 15.58 -1.56 -0.10
N THR A 170 15.83 -2.80 0.32
CA THR A 170 15.08 -3.45 1.41
C THR A 170 15.34 -2.85 2.78
N THR A 171 16.51 -2.25 2.98
CA THR A 171 16.89 -1.57 4.23
C THR A 171 16.15 -0.26 4.47
N GLN A 172 15.61 0.33 3.41
CA GLN A 172 14.91 1.62 3.48
C GLN A 172 13.50 1.46 4.03
N LYS A 173 13.14 2.33 4.98
CA LYS A 173 11.76 2.41 5.51
C LYS A 173 10.91 3.38 4.69
N ARG A 174 9.60 3.37 4.88
CA ARG A 174 8.65 4.19 4.11
C ARG A 174 8.69 3.87 2.61
N GLN A 175 8.82 2.60 2.27
CA GLN A 175 8.90 2.16 0.88
C GLN A 175 7.66 2.56 0.07
N ASP A 176 6.46 2.45 0.67
CA ASP A 176 5.21 2.92 0.09
C ASP A 176 5.34 4.37 -0.41
N TRP A 177 5.75 5.28 0.47
CA TRP A 177 5.89 6.69 0.11
C TRP A 177 6.95 6.93 -0.98
N ARG A 178 8.08 6.20 -0.93
CA ARG A 178 9.15 6.29 -1.94
C ARG A 178 8.68 5.81 -3.32
N ILE A 179 7.86 4.74 -3.37
CA ILE A 179 7.24 4.26 -4.61
C ILE A 179 6.33 5.35 -5.19
N TRP A 180 5.45 5.92 -4.37
CA TRP A 180 4.52 6.95 -4.84
C TRP A 180 5.24 8.23 -5.29
N LEU A 181 6.30 8.63 -4.58
CA LEU A 181 7.15 9.74 -5.01
C LEU A 181 7.83 9.48 -6.35
N THR A 182 8.29 8.25 -6.60
CA THR A 182 8.88 7.86 -7.89
C THR A 182 7.85 7.97 -9.01
N ILE A 183 6.66 7.41 -8.82
CA ILE A 183 5.54 7.45 -9.79
C ILE A 183 5.11 8.89 -10.06
N VAL A 184 4.73 9.63 -9.01
CA VAL A 184 4.14 10.97 -9.18
C VAL A 184 5.18 11.99 -9.64
N LYS A 185 6.47 11.75 -9.43
CA LYS A 185 7.55 12.56 -10.05
C LYS A 185 7.51 12.50 -11.57
N GLN A 186 7.16 11.35 -12.16
CA GLN A 186 7.06 11.21 -13.62
C GLN A 186 5.79 11.84 -14.18
N ILE A 187 4.64 11.54 -13.58
CA ILE A 187 3.33 11.99 -14.08
C ILE A 187 2.88 13.36 -13.56
N LYS A 188 3.60 13.94 -12.58
CA LYS A 188 3.39 15.25 -11.92
C LYS A 188 2.14 15.32 -11.05
N ILE A 189 1.05 14.70 -11.46
CA ILE A 189 -0.27 14.76 -10.82
C ILE A 189 -0.87 13.36 -10.79
N ALA A 190 -1.37 12.95 -9.62
CA ALA A 190 -2.15 11.72 -9.44
C ALA A 190 -3.62 12.06 -9.14
N LYS A 191 -4.54 11.30 -9.70
CA LYS A 191 -5.98 11.46 -9.44
C LYS A 191 -6.49 10.26 -8.64
N PRO A 192 -7.06 10.47 -7.44
CA PRO A 192 -7.71 9.40 -6.70
C PRO A 192 -9.08 9.08 -7.32
N VAL A 193 -9.54 7.83 -7.15
CA VAL A 193 -10.98 7.53 -7.14
C VAL A 193 -11.53 8.13 -5.85
N PRO A 194 -12.46 9.11 -5.91
CA PRO A 194 -12.82 9.93 -4.74
C PRO A 194 -13.85 9.24 -3.83
N GLU A 195 -13.64 7.97 -3.54
CA GLU A 195 -14.46 7.16 -2.64
C GLU A 195 -13.59 6.16 -1.85
N PRO A 196 -14.04 5.69 -0.67
CA PRO A 196 -13.32 4.67 0.07
C PRO A 196 -13.49 3.31 -0.62
N LEU A 197 -12.38 2.65 -0.91
CA LEU A 197 -12.37 1.32 -1.52
C LEU A 197 -11.57 0.30 -0.71
N ALA A 198 -11.15 0.66 0.49
CA ALA A 198 -10.38 -0.22 1.38
C ALA A 198 -10.62 0.13 2.85
N PHE A 199 -10.38 -0.84 3.73
CA PHE A 199 -10.33 -0.67 5.17
C PHE A 199 -8.90 -0.82 5.67
N TYR A 200 -8.39 0.22 6.31
CA TYR A 200 -7.11 0.20 7.02
C TYR A 200 -7.30 -0.23 8.46
N ARG A 201 -6.63 -1.29 8.88
CA ARG A 201 -6.70 -1.80 10.25
C ARG A 201 -5.74 -1.09 11.17
N ILE A 202 -6.28 -0.49 12.25
CA ILE A 202 -5.48 0.15 13.29
C ILE A 202 -5.16 -0.89 14.36
N ARG A 203 -3.87 -1.21 14.53
CA ARG A 203 -3.37 -2.19 15.50
C ARG A 203 -2.49 -1.51 16.53
N LYS A 204 -2.53 -2.00 17.77
CA LYS A 204 -1.67 -1.52 18.87
C LYS A 204 -0.19 -1.80 18.59
N ASP A 205 0.11 -2.96 18.00
CA ASP A 205 1.48 -3.42 17.73
C ASP A 205 1.98 -3.09 16.32
N SER A 206 1.33 -2.16 15.61
CA SER A 206 1.73 -1.79 14.26
C SER A 206 3.07 -1.02 14.25
N VAL A 207 3.84 -1.19 13.17
CA VAL A 207 5.09 -0.42 12.94
C VAL A 207 4.82 1.09 12.96
N SER A 208 3.61 1.51 12.61
CA SER A 208 3.16 2.91 12.61
C SER A 208 2.75 3.45 13.98
N SER A 209 2.66 2.62 15.02
CA SER A 209 2.24 3.04 16.37
C SER A 209 3.28 3.96 17.06
N SER A 210 4.56 3.80 16.76
CA SER A 210 5.65 4.60 17.37
C SER A 210 5.91 5.89 16.59
N LYS A 211 5.38 7.02 17.10
CA LYS A 211 5.55 8.36 16.49
C LYS A 211 7.02 8.77 16.32
N PHE A 212 7.90 8.46 17.29
CA PHE A 212 9.34 8.79 17.21
C PHE A 212 10.05 8.01 16.10
N LYS A 213 9.78 6.70 15.97
CA LYS A 213 10.33 5.89 14.89
C LYS A 213 9.87 6.41 13.52
N LEU A 214 8.60 6.83 13.41
CA LEU A 214 8.07 7.42 12.16
C LEU A 214 8.79 8.72 11.78
N ILE A 215 9.10 9.61 12.73
CA ILE A 215 9.86 10.85 12.45
C ILE A 215 11.22 10.51 11.85
N LYS A 216 11.98 9.58 12.46
CA LYS A 216 13.27 9.11 11.94
C LYS A 216 13.13 8.54 10.51
N HIS A 217 12.13 7.70 10.28
CA HIS A 217 11.92 7.09 8.97
C HIS A 217 11.52 8.11 7.90
N ASN A 218 10.69 9.10 8.25
CA ASN A 218 10.31 10.19 7.35
C ASN A 218 11.51 11.09 7.02
N PHE A 219 12.39 11.34 8.00
CA PHE A 219 13.65 12.03 7.77
C PHE A 219 14.55 11.30 6.77
N GLY A 220 14.59 9.95 6.84
CA GLY A 220 15.30 9.10 5.88
C GLY A 220 14.81 9.27 4.43
N VAL A 221 13.54 9.64 4.20
CA VAL A 221 13.06 9.93 2.84
C VAL A 221 13.79 11.14 2.26
N TYR A 222 14.02 12.20 3.04
CA TYR A 222 14.76 13.37 2.56
C TYR A 222 16.26 13.13 2.46
N ARG A 223 16.85 12.42 3.41
CA ARG A 223 18.30 12.17 3.48
C ARG A 223 18.78 11.10 2.51
N GLU A 224 18.12 9.95 2.52
CA GLU A 224 18.57 8.74 1.82
C GLU A 224 17.99 8.64 0.42
N PHE A 225 16.68 8.90 0.27
CA PHE A 225 16.01 8.76 -1.01
C PHE A 225 16.21 9.98 -1.91
N HIS A 226 16.12 11.20 -1.37
CA HIS A 226 16.36 12.43 -2.13
C HIS A 226 17.80 12.93 -2.11
N GLY A 227 18.66 12.41 -1.23
CA GLY A 227 20.07 12.78 -1.14
C GLY A 227 20.35 14.19 -0.61
N TYR A 228 19.38 14.84 0.06
CA TYR A 228 19.58 16.21 0.56
C TYR A 228 20.56 16.22 1.76
N ASN A 229 21.30 17.33 1.93
CA ASN A 229 22.18 17.53 3.07
C ASN A 229 21.39 17.64 4.39
N LEU A 230 22.11 17.58 5.51
CA LEU A 230 21.49 17.54 6.85
C LEU A 230 20.63 18.78 7.13
N VAL A 231 21.16 19.98 6.88
CA VAL A 231 20.48 21.25 7.18
C VAL A 231 19.18 21.36 6.39
N PHE A 232 19.26 21.11 5.08
CA PHE A 232 18.09 21.18 4.21
C PHE A 232 17.03 20.12 4.57
N SER A 233 17.46 18.90 4.93
CA SER A 233 16.53 17.85 5.38
C SER A 233 15.80 18.22 6.68
N ILE A 234 16.46 18.94 7.61
CA ILE A 234 15.83 19.46 8.84
C ILE A 234 14.75 20.49 8.48
N LEU A 235 15.03 21.44 7.57
CA LEU A 235 14.04 22.42 7.11
C LEU A 235 12.83 21.75 6.45
N LEU A 236 13.07 20.73 5.62
CA LEU A 236 12.00 19.95 4.99
C LEU A 236 11.16 19.19 6.05
N MET A 237 11.79 18.66 7.10
CA MET A 237 11.07 18.00 8.20
C MET A 237 10.17 18.97 8.97
N ILE A 238 10.57 20.22 9.18
CA ILE A 238 9.70 21.24 9.80
C ILE A 238 8.44 21.43 8.93
N ARG A 239 8.63 21.58 7.63
CA ARG A 239 7.49 21.70 6.68
C ARG A 239 6.63 20.43 6.64
N PHE A 240 7.26 19.25 6.65
CA PHE A 240 6.56 17.96 6.76
C PHE A 240 5.70 17.91 8.03
N LEU A 241 6.25 18.24 9.20
CA LEU A 241 5.52 18.22 10.48
C LEU A 241 4.34 19.20 10.46
N PHE A 242 4.53 20.40 9.92
CA PHE A 242 3.42 21.35 9.73
C PHE A 242 2.33 20.75 8.85
N THR A 243 2.71 20.15 7.72
CA THR A 243 1.73 19.50 6.82
C THR A 243 1.00 18.35 7.51
N GLN A 244 1.74 17.51 8.25
CA GLN A 244 1.20 16.34 8.94
C GLN A 244 0.24 16.71 10.08
N LEU A 245 0.53 17.79 10.81
CA LEU A 245 -0.24 18.18 12.01
C LEU A 245 -1.38 19.15 11.69
N ILE A 246 -1.25 19.99 10.67
CA ILE A 246 -2.19 21.09 10.38
C ILE A 246 -2.98 20.84 9.09
N ILE A 247 -2.31 20.34 8.03
CA ILE A 247 -2.95 20.20 6.71
C ILE A 247 -3.63 18.85 6.57
N LYS A 248 -2.90 17.75 6.84
CA LYS A 248 -3.43 16.39 6.68
C LYS A 248 -4.71 16.11 7.49
N PRO A 249 -4.88 16.61 8.73
CA PRO A 249 -6.12 16.41 9.47
C PRO A 249 -7.39 16.92 8.77
N LYS A 250 -7.28 17.87 7.84
CA LYS A 250 -8.41 18.35 7.03
C LYS A 250 -8.97 17.29 6.07
N TYR A 251 -8.17 16.28 5.77
CA TYR A 251 -8.51 15.12 4.93
C TYR A 251 -8.93 13.89 5.75
N ILE A 252 -9.08 14.04 7.07
CA ILE A 252 -9.66 13.00 7.93
C ILE A 252 -11.09 13.41 8.24
N LYS A 253 -12.04 12.60 7.76
CA LYS A 253 -13.48 12.84 7.89
C LYS A 253 -14.12 11.78 8.76
N LYS A 254 -15.32 12.06 9.24
CA LYS A 254 -16.22 11.03 9.76
C LYS A 254 -16.83 10.29 8.55
N SER A 255 -16.75 8.96 8.54
CA SER A 255 -17.40 8.10 7.54
C SER A 255 -18.84 7.83 7.90
#